data_b218dedf40fb5fecf7ac60be5a0090a3
#
_entry.id   b218dedf40fb5fecf7ac60be5a0090a3
#
_cell.length_a   1.000
_cell.length_b   1.000
_cell.length_c   1.000
_cell.angle_alpha   90.00
_cell.angle_beta   90.00
_cell.angle_gamma   90.00
#
_symmetry.space_group_name_H-M   'P 1'
#
loop_
_entity.id
_entity.type
_entity.pdbx_description
1 polymer ?
#
loop_
_entity_poly.entity_id
_entity_poly.type
_entity_poly.pdbx_seq_one_letter_code
_entity_poly.pdbx_strand_id
1 'polypeptide(L)' 'NIRTNSIAPGLTNTEMMAKDISKKIIDEAINKIPFKRPANPEEISNVAVFLGSDLSTYVNGEVIFVTGGY' A
#
# COMPACT_ATOMS: atom_id res chain seq x y z
N ASN A 1 15.48 12.08 18.70
CA ASN A 1 14.48 11.01 18.66
C ASN A 1 14.49 10.32 17.30
N ILE A 2 14.44 9.00 17.34
CA ILE A 2 14.33 8.19 16.13
C ILE A 2 12.97 7.49 16.16
N ARG A 3 12.23 7.58 15.04
CA ARG A 3 10.94 6.89 14.90
C ARG A 3 11.09 5.74 13.92
N THR A 4 10.39 4.65 14.19
CA THR A 4 10.40 3.46 13.34
C THR A 4 8.96 3.03 13.11
N ASN A 5 8.55 2.98 11.85
CA ASN A 5 7.22 2.54 11.46
C ASN A 5 7.32 1.60 10.27
N SER A 6 6.27 0.88 10.01
CA SER A 6 6.20 -0.07 8.89
C SER A 6 5.00 0.24 8.01
N ILE A 7 5.13 -0.02 6.72
CA ILE A 7 4.03 0.06 5.76
C ILE A 7 3.75 -1.35 5.27
N ALA A 8 2.48 -1.76 5.33
CA ALA A 8 2.05 -3.05 4.79
C ALA A 8 1.14 -2.76 3.57
N PRO A 9 1.71 -2.73 2.36
CA PRO A 9 0.92 -2.46 1.16
C PRO A 9 0.10 -3.66 0.76
N GLY A 10 -1.07 -3.40 0.16
CA GLY A 10 -1.85 -4.43 -0.48
C GLY A 10 -1.48 -4.57 -1.95
N LEU A 11 -2.44 -5.03 -2.76
CA LEU A 11 -2.22 -5.19 -4.19
C LEU A 11 -1.90 -3.85 -4.83
N THR A 12 -0.74 -3.76 -5.48
CA THR A 12 -0.25 -2.51 -6.08
C THR A 12 -0.01 -2.74 -7.58
N ASN A 13 -0.42 -1.78 -8.38
CA ASN A 13 -0.27 -1.84 -9.83
C ASN A 13 1.18 -1.57 -10.23
N THR A 14 1.94 -2.64 -10.46
CA THR A 14 3.34 -2.57 -10.86
C THR A 14 3.55 -3.31 -12.17
N GLU A 15 4.69 -3.08 -12.83
CA GLU A 15 5.03 -3.82 -14.05
C GLU A 15 5.12 -5.32 -13.80
N MET A 16 5.63 -5.73 -12.65
CA MET A 16 5.73 -7.15 -12.30
C MET A 16 4.34 -7.79 -12.26
N MET A 17 3.36 -7.11 -11.68
CA MET A 17 1.99 -7.61 -11.63
C MET A 17 1.42 -7.80 -13.04
N ALA A 18 1.69 -6.86 -13.94
CA ALA A 18 1.17 -6.92 -15.31
C ALA A 18 1.80 -8.04 -16.13
N LYS A 19 3.04 -8.42 -15.82
CA LYS A 19 3.79 -9.40 -16.62
C LYS A 19 3.69 -10.83 -16.11
N ASP A 20 3.71 -11.01 -14.78
CA ASP A 20 3.95 -12.32 -14.17
C ASP A 20 2.69 -12.99 -13.60
N ILE A 21 1.60 -12.27 -13.49
CA ILE A 21 0.37 -12.79 -12.88
C ILE A 21 -0.75 -12.75 -13.89
N SER A 22 -1.50 -13.87 -14.00
CA SER A 22 -2.61 -13.92 -14.95
C SER A 22 -3.71 -12.91 -14.59
N LYS A 23 -4.35 -12.38 -15.61
CA LYS A 23 -5.44 -11.42 -15.42
C LYS A 23 -6.55 -11.96 -14.54
N LYS A 24 -6.86 -13.27 -14.66
CA LYS A 24 -7.89 -13.89 -13.85
C LYS A 24 -7.59 -13.82 -12.36
N ILE A 25 -6.35 -14.10 -11.97
CA ILE A 25 -5.92 -14.04 -10.58
C ILE A 25 -6.00 -12.60 -10.08
N ILE A 26 -5.56 -11.65 -10.89
CA ILE A 26 -5.62 -10.23 -10.54
C ILE A 26 -7.07 -9.79 -10.34
N ASP A 27 -7.96 -10.16 -11.26
CA ASP A 27 -9.37 -9.78 -11.17
C ASP A 27 -10.03 -10.37 -9.93
N GLU A 28 -9.72 -11.60 -9.58
CA GLU A 28 -10.23 -12.24 -8.36
C GLU A 28 -9.73 -11.50 -7.12
N ALA A 29 -8.45 -11.10 -7.09
CA ALA A 29 -7.89 -10.36 -5.98
C ALA A 29 -8.55 -8.98 -5.84
N ILE A 30 -8.73 -8.27 -6.96
CA ILE A 30 -9.37 -6.95 -6.97
C ILE A 30 -10.81 -7.05 -6.44
N ASN A 31 -11.51 -8.12 -6.80
CA ASN A 31 -12.90 -8.28 -6.38
C ASN A 31 -13.04 -8.39 -4.86
N LYS A 32 -11.99 -8.83 -4.17
CA LYS A 32 -11.98 -8.93 -2.71
C LYS A 32 -11.64 -7.62 -2.00
N ILE A 33 -11.16 -6.62 -2.75
CA ILE A 33 -10.78 -5.32 -2.20
C ILE A 33 -12.02 -4.41 -2.16
N PRO A 34 -12.39 -3.84 -1.02
CA PRO A 34 -13.53 -2.91 -0.95
C PRO A 34 -13.45 -1.77 -1.95
N PHE A 35 -12.26 -1.20 -2.21
CA PHE A 35 -12.10 -0.12 -3.19
C PHE A 35 -12.16 -0.61 -4.64
N LYS A 36 -12.13 -1.93 -4.87
CA LYS A 36 -12.29 -2.55 -6.20
C LYS A 36 -11.25 -2.11 -7.21
N ARG A 37 -10.05 -1.81 -6.77
CA ARG A 37 -8.92 -1.49 -7.63
C ARG A 37 -7.61 -1.73 -6.89
N PRO A 38 -6.51 -2.00 -7.61
CA PRO A 38 -5.19 -2.01 -6.98
C PRO A 38 -4.76 -0.58 -6.65
N ALA A 39 -3.82 -0.44 -5.73
CA ALA A 39 -3.22 0.85 -5.44
C ALA A 39 -2.28 1.27 -6.56
N ASN A 40 -2.18 2.57 -6.79
CA ASN A 40 -1.07 3.11 -7.58
C ASN A 40 0.17 3.20 -6.68
N PRO A 41 1.39 3.01 -7.24
CA PRO A 41 2.60 3.10 -6.43
C PRO A 41 2.71 4.40 -5.63
N GLU A 42 2.23 5.53 -6.18
CA GLU A 42 2.23 6.81 -5.50
C GLU A 42 1.41 6.81 -4.22
N GLU A 43 0.36 5.99 -4.16
CA GLU A 43 -0.47 5.91 -2.98
C GLU A 43 0.27 5.26 -1.82
N ILE A 44 1.21 4.35 -2.12
CA ILE A 44 2.07 3.76 -1.12
C ILE A 44 3.19 4.73 -0.73
N SER A 45 3.84 5.36 -1.71
CA SER A 45 4.92 6.29 -1.44
C SER A 45 4.45 7.54 -0.70
N ASN A 46 3.20 7.98 -0.91
CA ASN A 46 2.64 9.10 -0.18
C ASN A 46 2.56 8.81 1.33
N VAL A 47 2.26 7.57 1.71
CA VAL A 47 2.29 7.16 3.11
C VAL A 47 3.71 7.19 3.66
N ALA A 48 4.68 6.74 2.87
CA ALA A 48 6.10 6.80 3.27
C ALA A 48 6.55 8.24 3.48
N VAL A 49 6.17 9.15 2.60
CA VAL A 49 6.48 10.59 2.74
C VAL A 49 5.86 11.14 4.02
N PHE A 50 4.60 10.80 4.31
CA PHE A 50 3.96 11.23 5.56
C PHE A 50 4.74 10.74 6.78
N LEU A 51 5.12 9.46 6.79
CA LEU A 51 5.84 8.87 7.93
C LEU A 51 7.24 9.46 8.09
N GLY A 52 7.87 9.90 7.00
CA GLY A 52 9.18 10.54 7.03
C GLY A 52 9.14 12.04 7.28
N SER A 53 7.96 12.62 7.43
CA SER A 53 7.79 14.06 7.55
C SER A 53 7.47 14.48 8.99
N ASP A 54 7.50 15.79 9.22
CA ASP A 54 7.12 16.37 10.50
C ASP A 54 5.63 16.26 10.80
N LEU A 55 4.83 15.82 9.83
CA LEU A 55 3.40 15.61 10.02
C LEU A 55 3.12 14.38 10.89
N SER A 56 4.09 13.50 11.07
CA SER A 56 3.93 12.24 11.81
C SER A 56 4.80 12.16 13.06
N THR A 57 5.07 13.28 13.69
CA THR A 57 6.03 13.35 14.81
C THR A 57 5.63 12.52 16.03
N TYR A 58 4.35 12.18 16.16
CA TYR A 58 3.86 11.36 17.28
C TYR A 58 3.54 9.93 16.86
N VAL A 59 3.91 9.53 15.64
CA VAL A 59 3.67 8.18 15.11
C VAL A 59 4.94 7.37 15.23
N ASN A 60 4.92 6.33 16.04
CA ASN A 60 6.09 5.48 16.29
C ASN A 60 5.64 4.06 16.59
N GLY A 61 6.32 3.08 16.03
CA GLY A 61 6.01 1.67 16.25
C GLY A 61 4.75 1.19 15.59
N GLU A 62 4.24 1.91 14.58
CA GLU A 62 2.96 1.57 13.94
C GLU A 62 3.18 0.79 12.65
N VAL A 63 2.19 -0.04 12.33
CA VAL A 63 2.08 -0.68 11.02
C VAL A 63 0.90 -0.04 10.31
N ILE A 64 1.17 0.61 9.19
CA ILE A 64 0.13 1.28 8.42
C ILE A 64 -0.26 0.37 7.25
N PHE A 65 -1.49 -0.11 7.26
CA PHE A 65 -2.00 -0.95 6.18
C PHE A 65 -2.57 -0.06 5.07
N VAL A 66 -2.03 -0.21 3.86
CA VAL A 66 -2.46 0.57 2.69
C VAL A 66 -3.00 -0.43 1.68
N THR A 67 -4.25 -0.82 1.85
CA THR A 67 -4.83 -2.01 1.23
C THR A 67 -6.17 -1.79 0.54
N GLY A 68 -6.70 -0.57 0.56
CA GLY A 68 -8.04 -0.31 0.02
C GLY A 68 -9.16 -0.97 0.83
N GLY A 69 -8.87 -1.37 2.06
CA GLY A 69 -9.84 -1.96 2.99
C GLY A 69 -9.84 -3.49 3.01
N TYR A 70 -8.88 -4.10 2.33
CA TYR A 70 -8.79 -5.57 2.27
C TYR A 70 -8.58 -6.22 3.65
#